data_832a3f774092dc29020508789c0eed06
#
_entry.id   832a3f774092dc29020508789c0eed06
#
_cell.length_a   1.000
_cell.length_b   1.000
_cell.length_c   1.000
_cell.angle_alpha   90.00
_cell.angle_beta   90.00
_cell.angle_gamma   90.00
#
_symmetry.space_group_name_H-M   'P 1'
#
loop_
_entity.id
_entity.type
_entity.pdbx_description
1 polymer ?
#
loop_
_entity_poly.entity_id
_entity_poly.type
_entity_poly.pdbx_seq_one_letter_code
_entity_poly.pdbx_strand_id
1 'polypeptide(L)'
;MSDTLLRVEDLKIYYPVAGSGFGKKEFVKAVDGVTFEVKKGEVFGIVGESGCGKSTLGRGVCKLENLTSGHVYLDGEDITEYNDLRMRSVRKKVQMVFQDPYASLNPRMSVFDIIAEPLLVHHLYQDKADLEKKVLDLLHRVGLDDYHANRYPHEFSGGQRQRIGIARALAVEPSLIIADEPVSALDVSIQAQVVNLMKDIQQETGTAYLFIAHDLSMVKYISDRIGVLHLGHLLETGTTEEIFEHPIHPYTRSLLSAIPLPNPVVEKRRVAETYDYAASGIDYSLGTSHHVAGSHYVKCTDAEFAQWCR
;
A
#
# COMPACT_ATOMS: atom_id res chain seq x y z
N MET A 1 -15.48 7.39 -19.66
CA MET A 1 -14.18 7.73 -19.07
C MET A 1 -13.71 6.51 -18.30
N SER A 2 -12.44 6.15 -18.35
CA SER A 2 -11.93 4.99 -17.58
C SER A 2 -12.12 5.24 -16.09
N ASP A 3 -12.62 4.23 -15.36
CA ASP A 3 -12.77 4.25 -13.91
C ASP A 3 -11.42 4.01 -13.19
N THR A 4 -10.38 3.66 -13.96
CA THR A 4 -9.04 3.37 -13.48
C THR A 4 -8.31 4.66 -13.12
N LEU A 5 -7.86 4.78 -11.86
CA LEU A 5 -7.04 5.88 -11.37
C LEU A 5 -5.55 5.59 -11.52
N LEU A 6 -5.11 4.44 -11.02
CA LEU A 6 -3.73 3.96 -11.11
C LEU A 6 -3.69 2.68 -11.94
N ARG A 7 -2.75 2.60 -12.88
CA ARG A 7 -2.43 1.37 -13.62
C ARG A 7 -0.92 1.15 -13.63
N VAL A 8 -0.53 -0.02 -13.20
CA VAL A 8 0.86 -0.48 -13.15
C VAL A 8 1.01 -1.64 -14.14
N GLU A 9 2.00 -1.59 -15.03
CA GLU A 9 2.22 -2.58 -16.09
C GLU A 9 3.66 -3.09 -16.07
N ASP A 10 3.83 -4.40 -15.91
CA ASP A 10 5.11 -5.13 -15.92
C ASP A 10 6.21 -4.43 -15.10
N LEU A 11 5.84 -3.88 -13.95
CA LEU A 11 6.75 -3.07 -13.12
C LEU A 11 7.85 -3.95 -12.54
N LYS A 12 9.12 -3.50 -12.72
CA LYS A 12 10.31 -4.16 -12.18
C LYS A 12 11.17 -3.17 -11.42
N ILE A 13 11.60 -3.58 -10.22
CA ILE A 13 12.52 -2.80 -9.38
C ILE A 13 13.58 -3.76 -8.85
N TYR A 14 14.81 -3.59 -9.33
CA TYR A 14 15.93 -4.46 -9.03
C TYR A 14 17.06 -3.67 -8.37
N TYR A 15 17.62 -4.23 -7.32
CA TYR A 15 18.77 -3.66 -6.62
C TYR A 15 20.03 -4.46 -6.90
N PRO A 16 21.15 -3.82 -7.28
CA PRO A 16 22.42 -4.53 -7.49
C PRO A 16 22.95 -5.06 -6.15
N VAL A 17 23.41 -6.32 -6.17
CA VAL A 17 24.07 -6.92 -5.00
C VAL A 17 25.51 -6.39 -4.93
N ALA A 18 25.88 -5.77 -3.80
CA ALA A 18 27.22 -5.29 -3.56
C ALA A 18 28.19 -6.47 -3.44
N GLY A 19 29.32 -6.44 -4.19
CA GLY A 19 30.37 -7.45 -4.08
C GLY A 19 30.34 -8.58 -5.12
N SER A 20 29.47 -8.53 -6.12
CA SER A 20 29.59 -9.40 -7.30
C SER A 20 30.88 -9.01 -8.03
N GLY A 21 31.94 -9.86 -7.92
CA GLY A 21 33.24 -9.66 -8.53
C GLY A 21 33.18 -9.52 -10.06
N PHE A 22 34.35 -9.49 -10.72
CA PHE A 22 34.47 -9.45 -12.18
C PHE A 22 33.67 -10.58 -12.84
N GLY A 23 32.34 -10.33 -13.10
CA GLY A 23 31.42 -11.31 -13.62
C GLY A 23 30.00 -10.76 -13.78
N LYS A 24 28.98 -11.62 -13.78
CA LYS A 24 27.59 -11.25 -13.91
C LYS A 24 27.15 -10.40 -12.69
N LYS A 25 26.59 -9.22 -12.95
CA LYS A 25 25.92 -8.43 -11.90
C LYS A 25 24.72 -9.21 -11.39
N GLU A 26 24.72 -9.54 -10.11
CA GLU A 26 23.58 -10.14 -9.43
C GLU A 26 22.63 -9.03 -8.95
N PHE A 27 21.35 -9.29 -9.00
CA PHE A 27 20.31 -8.35 -8.59
C PHE A 27 19.33 -9.01 -7.64
N VAL A 28 18.94 -8.28 -6.59
CA VAL A 28 17.75 -8.60 -5.80
C VAL A 28 16.55 -8.03 -6.57
N LYS A 29 15.67 -8.90 -7.00
CA LYS A 29 14.46 -8.56 -7.74
C LYS A 29 13.32 -8.29 -6.72
N ALA A 30 13.29 -7.09 -6.17
CA ALA A 30 12.31 -6.73 -5.14
C ALA A 30 10.88 -6.65 -5.68
N VAL A 31 10.71 -6.24 -6.94
CA VAL A 31 9.47 -6.28 -7.72
C VAL A 31 9.81 -6.82 -9.10
N ASP A 32 9.12 -7.86 -9.58
CA ASP A 32 9.45 -8.54 -10.83
C ASP A 32 8.18 -8.84 -11.65
N GLY A 33 7.84 -7.90 -12.54
CA GLY A 33 6.73 -8.06 -13.49
C GLY A 33 5.35 -7.91 -12.84
N VAL A 34 5.18 -6.94 -11.95
CA VAL A 34 3.91 -6.67 -11.28
C VAL A 34 2.98 -5.84 -12.17
N THR A 35 1.75 -6.32 -12.37
CA THR A 35 0.70 -5.64 -13.13
C THR A 35 -0.59 -5.64 -12.33
N PHE A 36 -1.17 -4.46 -12.11
CA PHE A 36 -2.48 -4.28 -11.47
C PHE A 36 -3.04 -2.90 -11.76
N GLU A 37 -4.31 -2.69 -11.39
CA GLU A 37 -4.96 -1.39 -11.44
C GLU A 37 -5.74 -1.09 -10.16
N VAL A 38 -5.88 0.21 -9.85
CA VAL A 38 -6.71 0.74 -8.76
C VAL A 38 -7.73 1.69 -9.37
N LYS A 39 -9.00 1.53 -9.02
CA LYS A 39 -10.08 2.39 -9.48
C LYS A 39 -10.20 3.64 -8.63
N LYS A 40 -10.92 4.65 -9.13
CA LYS A 40 -11.24 5.86 -8.35
C LYS A 40 -12.09 5.49 -7.14
N GLY A 41 -11.69 5.99 -5.96
CA GLY A 41 -12.36 5.71 -4.70
C GLY A 41 -12.21 4.28 -4.17
N GLU A 42 -11.45 3.41 -4.83
CA GLU A 42 -11.23 2.03 -4.43
C GLU A 42 -10.14 1.93 -3.35
N VAL A 43 -10.30 1.00 -2.43
CA VAL A 43 -9.21 0.53 -1.55
C VAL A 43 -8.67 -0.79 -2.10
N PHE A 44 -7.49 -0.74 -2.72
CA PHE A 44 -6.79 -1.93 -3.19
C PHE A 44 -5.73 -2.37 -2.17
N GLY A 45 -5.93 -3.54 -1.56
CA GLY A 45 -5.01 -4.12 -0.57
C GLY A 45 -3.86 -4.88 -1.22
N ILE A 46 -2.61 -4.68 -0.76
CA ILE A 46 -1.47 -5.53 -1.11
C ILE A 46 -1.03 -6.28 0.14
N VAL A 47 -1.06 -7.60 0.08
CA VAL A 47 -0.68 -8.49 1.17
C VAL A 47 0.46 -9.43 0.78
N GLY A 48 1.17 -9.94 1.78
CA GLY A 48 2.26 -10.89 1.63
C GLY A 48 3.22 -10.84 2.82
N GLU A 49 4.14 -11.77 2.90
CA GLU A 49 5.14 -11.84 3.96
C GLU A 49 6.07 -10.63 4.01
N SER A 50 6.73 -10.44 5.16
CA SER A 50 7.75 -9.38 5.29
C SER A 50 8.88 -9.60 4.29
N GLY A 51 9.33 -8.52 3.64
CA GLY A 51 10.42 -8.57 2.65
C GLY A 51 10.00 -9.05 1.25
N CYS A 52 8.72 -9.35 0.98
CA CYS A 52 8.28 -9.81 -0.35
C CYS A 52 8.21 -8.71 -1.43
N GLY A 53 8.49 -7.43 -1.09
CA GLY A 53 8.53 -6.32 -2.06
C GLY A 53 7.40 -5.31 -1.96
N LYS A 54 6.46 -5.40 -1.01
CA LYS A 54 5.28 -4.52 -0.87
C LYS A 54 5.63 -3.03 -0.77
N SER A 55 6.49 -2.68 0.19
CA SER A 55 6.91 -1.28 0.40
C SER A 55 7.70 -0.75 -0.79
N THR A 56 8.52 -1.61 -1.42
CA THR A 56 9.24 -1.26 -2.65
C THR A 56 8.27 -0.97 -3.80
N LEU A 57 7.21 -1.78 -3.94
CA LEU A 57 6.15 -1.54 -4.92
C LEU A 57 5.47 -0.19 -4.69
N GLY A 58 5.03 0.10 -3.47
CA GLY A 58 4.40 1.38 -3.11
C GLY A 58 5.30 2.58 -3.39
N ARG A 59 6.58 2.51 -3.01
CA ARG A 59 7.57 3.56 -3.27
C ARG A 59 7.87 3.72 -4.76
N GLY A 60 7.88 2.61 -5.52
CA GLY A 60 8.03 2.64 -6.96
C GLY A 60 6.89 3.38 -7.66
N VAL A 61 5.65 3.15 -7.25
CA VAL A 61 4.46 3.87 -7.76
C VAL A 61 4.56 5.37 -7.51
N CYS A 62 5.08 5.79 -6.33
CA CYS A 62 5.36 7.20 -6.02
C CYS A 62 6.62 7.77 -6.70
N LYS A 63 7.37 6.97 -7.44
CA LYS A 63 8.69 7.36 -7.98
C LYS A 63 9.67 7.80 -6.87
N LEU A 64 9.58 7.20 -5.69
CA LEU A 64 10.56 7.33 -4.61
C LEU A 64 11.70 6.31 -4.78
N GLU A 65 11.48 5.27 -5.58
CA GLU A 65 12.46 4.28 -6.00
C GLU A 65 12.65 4.33 -7.52
N ASN A 66 13.85 4.02 -7.98
CA ASN A 66 14.15 3.94 -9.40
C ASN A 66 13.52 2.67 -10.00
N LEU A 67 12.74 2.85 -11.04
CA LEU A 67 12.15 1.74 -11.78
C LEU A 67 13.22 1.12 -12.69
N THR A 68 13.28 -0.22 -12.73
CA THR A 68 14.17 -0.93 -13.66
C THR A 68 13.52 -1.03 -15.04
N SER A 69 12.22 -1.32 -15.09
CA SER A 69 11.40 -1.33 -16.31
C SER A 69 9.92 -1.37 -15.94
N GLY A 70 9.04 -1.33 -16.93
CA GLY A 70 7.60 -1.29 -16.77
C GLY A 70 7.05 0.13 -16.75
N HIS A 71 5.74 0.28 -16.59
CA HIS A 71 5.05 1.57 -16.69
C HIS A 71 4.13 1.81 -15.49
N VAL A 72 4.01 3.08 -15.11
CA VAL A 72 3.06 3.57 -14.11
C VAL A 72 2.23 4.68 -14.73
N TYR A 73 0.92 4.48 -14.76
CA TYR A 73 -0.05 5.46 -15.25
C TYR A 73 -0.90 5.98 -14.11
N LEU A 74 -1.04 7.28 -14.02
CA LEU A 74 -1.94 7.95 -13.07
C LEU A 74 -2.97 8.75 -13.84
N ASP A 75 -4.27 8.46 -13.63
CA ASP A 75 -5.40 9.12 -14.31
C ASP A 75 -5.25 9.11 -15.85
N GLY A 76 -4.71 7.99 -16.38
CA GLY A 76 -4.44 7.77 -17.81
C GLY A 76 -3.12 8.35 -18.34
N GLU A 77 -2.37 9.09 -17.55
CA GLU A 77 -1.10 9.70 -17.91
C GLU A 77 0.09 8.82 -17.51
N ASP A 78 0.99 8.49 -18.43
CA ASP A 78 2.22 7.74 -18.14
C ASP A 78 3.21 8.66 -17.42
N ILE A 79 3.47 8.34 -16.14
CA ILE A 79 4.39 9.11 -15.29
C ILE A 79 5.77 8.45 -15.16
N THR A 80 6.01 7.34 -15.86
CA THR A 80 7.20 6.48 -15.71
C THR A 80 8.50 7.26 -15.90
N GLU A 81 8.57 8.07 -16.97
CA GLU A 81 9.77 8.83 -17.32
C GLU A 81 9.75 10.29 -16.81
N TYR A 82 8.82 10.63 -15.89
CA TYR A 82 8.77 12.00 -15.36
C TYR A 82 10.01 12.30 -14.51
N ASN A 83 10.62 13.45 -14.80
CA ASN A 83 11.64 14.04 -13.95
C ASN A 83 11.01 14.70 -12.71
N ASP A 84 11.85 15.12 -11.75
CA ASP A 84 11.38 15.72 -10.50
C ASP A 84 10.48 16.96 -10.69
N LEU A 85 10.72 17.77 -11.72
CA LEU A 85 9.91 18.94 -11.99
C LEU A 85 8.48 18.56 -12.39
N ARG A 86 8.34 17.58 -13.29
CA ARG A 86 7.03 17.03 -13.70
C ARG A 86 6.35 16.26 -12.56
N MET A 87 7.11 15.50 -11.78
CA MET A 87 6.59 14.80 -10.61
C MET A 87 6.00 15.72 -9.55
N ARG A 88 6.35 17.01 -9.51
CA ARG A 88 5.78 17.97 -8.57
C ARG A 88 4.25 18.06 -8.70
N SER A 89 3.71 18.01 -9.90
CA SER A 89 2.25 18.00 -10.12
C SER A 89 1.61 16.66 -9.72
N VAL A 90 2.29 15.55 -9.97
CA VAL A 90 1.85 14.20 -9.60
C VAL A 90 1.82 14.05 -8.07
N ARG A 91 2.81 14.59 -7.36
CA ARG A 91 2.89 14.56 -5.89
C ARG A 91 1.73 15.26 -5.18
N LYS A 92 0.95 16.12 -5.87
CA LYS A 92 -0.34 16.59 -5.33
C LYS A 92 -1.41 15.52 -5.38
N LYS A 93 -1.41 14.69 -6.42
CA LYS A 93 -2.43 13.68 -6.66
C LYS A 93 -2.15 12.38 -5.90
N VAL A 94 -0.87 12.06 -5.65
CA VAL A 94 -0.43 10.85 -4.95
C VAL A 94 0.37 11.22 -3.71
N GLN A 95 -0.09 10.75 -2.57
CA GLN A 95 0.58 10.95 -1.28
C GLN A 95 0.91 9.60 -0.64
N MET A 96 1.86 9.60 0.28
CA MET A 96 2.28 8.39 0.99
C MET A 96 2.19 8.56 2.50
N VAL A 97 1.57 7.58 3.15
CA VAL A 97 1.58 7.40 4.61
C VAL A 97 2.57 6.28 4.93
N PHE A 98 3.60 6.59 5.70
CA PHE A 98 4.73 5.69 5.95
C PHE A 98 4.49 4.79 7.16
N GLN A 99 5.19 3.67 7.18
CA GLN A 99 5.16 2.65 8.22
C GLN A 99 5.60 3.16 9.60
N ASP A 100 6.68 3.95 9.65
CA ASP A 100 7.20 4.49 10.89
C ASP A 100 6.71 5.93 11.12
N PRO A 101 5.76 6.14 12.05
CA PRO A 101 5.26 7.48 12.36
C PRO A 101 6.30 8.37 13.05
N TYR A 102 7.37 7.80 13.63
CA TYR A 102 8.46 8.56 14.25
C TYR A 102 9.41 9.13 13.19
N ALA A 103 9.85 8.29 12.26
CA ALA A 103 10.78 8.70 11.21
C ALA A 103 10.11 9.58 10.13
N SER A 104 8.78 9.49 9.98
CA SER A 104 8.05 10.21 8.94
C SER A 104 7.80 11.70 9.22
N LEU A 105 7.90 12.14 10.48
CA LEU A 105 7.65 13.52 10.90
C LEU A 105 8.96 14.18 11.34
N ASN A 106 9.21 15.40 10.84
CA ASN A 106 10.37 16.17 11.28
C ASN A 106 10.21 16.61 12.74
N PRO A 107 11.06 16.12 13.68
CA PRO A 107 10.89 16.38 15.10
C PRO A 107 11.14 17.85 15.50
N ARG A 108 11.69 18.68 14.60
CA ARG A 108 11.97 20.10 14.81
C ARG A 108 10.85 21.03 14.33
N MET A 109 9.83 20.48 13.66
CA MET A 109 8.68 21.22 13.18
C MET A 109 7.50 21.05 14.14
N SER A 110 6.68 22.09 14.30
CA SER A 110 5.39 21.96 14.98
C SER A 110 4.43 21.11 14.12
N VAL A 111 3.39 20.58 14.74
CA VAL A 111 2.35 19.83 14.01
C VAL A 111 1.69 20.73 12.96
N PHE A 112 1.48 22.00 13.28
CA PHE A 112 1.00 23.00 12.32
C PHE A 112 1.91 23.05 11.08
N ASP A 113 3.21 23.23 11.29
CA ASP A 113 4.18 23.37 10.19
C ASP A 113 4.24 22.09 9.34
N ILE A 114 4.17 20.92 9.97
CA ILE A 114 4.17 19.61 9.27
C ILE A 114 2.97 19.47 8.34
N ILE A 115 1.77 19.88 8.78
CA ILE A 115 0.55 19.80 7.97
C ILE A 115 0.50 20.92 6.94
N ALA A 116 1.01 22.11 7.27
CA ALA A 116 1.06 23.26 6.37
C ALA A 116 2.10 23.11 5.26
N GLU A 117 3.20 22.37 5.49
CA GLU A 117 4.32 22.25 4.55
C GLU A 117 3.87 21.88 3.12
N PRO A 118 3.10 20.80 2.87
CA PRO A 118 2.65 20.48 1.52
C PRO A 118 1.76 21.56 0.90
N LEU A 119 0.95 22.27 1.69
CA LEU A 119 0.11 23.37 1.21
C LEU A 119 0.97 24.56 0.72
N LEU A 120 2.02 24.88 1.46
CA LEU A 120 2.97 25.96 1.13
C LEU A 120 3.87 25.58 -0.06
N VAL A 121 4.42 24.36 -0.08
CA VAL A 121 5.27 23.86 -1.17
C VAL A 121 4.53 23.87 -2.51
N HIS A 122 3.24 23.57 -2.49
CA HIS A 122 2.41 23.55 -3.68
C HIS A 122 1.70 24.91 -3.96
N HIS A 123 1.96 25.95 -3.16
CA HIS A 123 1.38 27.30 -3.30
C HIS A 123 -0.17 27.30 -3.33
N LEU A 124 -0.79 26.43 -2.50
CA LEU A 124 -2.24 26.30 -2.45
C LEU A 124 -2.90 27.40 -1.62
N TYR A 125 -2.17 28.00 -0.69
CA TYR A 125 -2.64 29.08 0.19
C TYR A 125 -1.65 30.24 0.18
N GLN A 126 -2.16 31.47 0.08
CA GLN A 126 -1.39 32.70 0.16
C GLN A 126 -1.74 33.48 1.44
N ASP A 127 -2.99 33.41 1.88
CA ASP A 127 -3.45 34.03 3.12
C ASP A 127 -3.15 33.11 4.32
N LYS A 128 -2.61 33.72 5.38
CA LYS A 128 -2.22 33.04 6.60
C LYS A 128 -3.43 32.54 7.39
N ALA A 129 -4.54 33.28 7.41
CA ALA A 129 -5.74 32.91 8.15
C ALA A 129 -6.45 31.72 7.49
N ASP A 130 -6.50 31.68 6.15
CA ASP A 130 -7.05 30.56 5.40
C ASP A 130 -6.20 29.29 5.57
N LEU A 131 -4.86 29.43 5.58
CA LEU A 131 -3.95 28.32 5.86
C LEU A 131 -4.16 27.77 7.27
N GLU A 132 -4.26 28.64 8.28
CA GLU A 132 -4.50 28.24 9.67
C GLU A 132 -5.84 27.49 9.80
N LYS A 133 -6.90 28.02 9.23
CA LYS A 133 -8.20 27.37 9.21
C LYS A 133 -8.12 25.97 8.58
N LYS A 134 -7.46 25.83 7.40
CA LYS A 134 -7.32 24.54 6.73
C LYS A 134 -6.55 23.53 7.57
N VAL A 135 -5.47 23.95 8.25
CA VAL A 135 -4.68 23.06 9.12
C VAL A 135 -5.49 22.61 10.32
N LEU A 136 -6.26 23.49 10.96
CA LEU A 136 -7.13 23.14 12.09
C LEU A 136 -8.25 22.21 11.65
N ASP A 137 -8.89 22.45 10.50
CA ASP A 137 -9.89 21.53 9.91
C ASP A 137 -9.33 20.13 9.67
N LEU A 138 -8.08 20.02 9.19
CA LEU A 138 -7.40 18.75 8.98
C LEU A 138 -7.08 18.02 10.30
N LEU A 139 -6.68 18.77 11.35
CA LEU A 139 -6.50 18.21 12.69
C LEU A 139 -7.79 17.63 13.25
N HIS A 140 -8.89 18.37 13.17
CA HIS A 140 -10.21 17.89 13.62
C HIS A 140 -10.63 16.63 12.85
N ARG A 141 -10.41 16.61 11.52
CA ARG A 141 -10.74 15.46 10.67
C ARG A 141 -10.03 14.17 11.10
N VAL A 142 -8.81 14.27 11.65
CA VAL A 142 -8.09 13.11 12.18
C VAL A 142 -8.30 12.90 13.69
N GLY A 143 -9.23 13.62 14.31
CA GLY A 143 -9.59 13.50 15.73
C GLY A 143 -8.55 14.10 16.68
N LEU A 144 -7.92 15.20 16.27
CA LEU A 144 -7.01 16.00 17.11
C LEU A 144 -7.61 17.40 17.30
N ASP A 145 -7.30 18.04 18.43
CA ASP A 145 -7.82 19.37 18.79
C ASP A 145 -6.84 20.49 18.38
N ASP A 146 -7.32 21.73 18.33
CA ASP A 146 -6.54 22.93 17.96
C ASP A 146 -5.26 23.10 18.77
N TYR A 147 -5.30 22.82 20.08
CA TYR A 147 -4.12 22.97 20.95
C TYR A 147 -2.97 22.03 20.58
N HIS A 148 -3.23 21.00 19.78
CA HIS A 148 -2.19 20.11 19.24
C HIS A 148 -1.36 20.76 18.14
N ALA A 149 -1.86 21.80 17.47
CA ALA A 149 -1.18 22.46 16.36
C ALA A 149 0.21 22.99 16.72
N ASN A 150 0.34 23.54 17.93
CA ASN A 150 1.59 24.16 18.41
C ASN A 150 2.56 23.19 19.09
N ARG A 151 2.22 21.90 19.20
CA ARG A 151 3.05 20.88 19.79
C ARG A 151 4.02 20.25 18.79
N TYR A 152 5.01 19.53 19.30
CA TYR A 152 6.01 18.84 18.51
C TYR A 152 5.76 17.32 18.50
N PRO A 153 6.21 16.59 17.44
CA PRO A 153 5.96 15.15 17.32
C PRO A 153 6.33 14.31 18.54
N HIS A 154 7.38 14.67 19.27
CA HIS A 154 7.82 13.93 20.45
C HIS A 154 6.84 13.99 21.64
N GLU A 155 5.88 14.90 21.63
CA GLU A 155 4.85 15.04 22.66
C GLU A 155 3.61 14.16 22.43
N PHE A 156 3.61 13.36 21.36
CA PHE A 156 2.46 12.55 20.93
C PHE A 156 2.71 11.05 21.03
N SER A 157 1.63 10.27 21.24
CA SER A 157 1.67 8.82 21.10
C SER A 157 1.90 8.39 19.64
N GLY A 158 2.27 7.12 19.43
CA GLY A 158 2.44 6.56 18.09
C GLY A 158 1.20 6.73 17.21
N GLY A 159 0.01 6.42 17.74
CA GLY A 159 -1.25 6.58 17.03
C GLY A 159 -1.60 8.03 16.70
N GLN A 160 -1.31 8.97 17.60
CA GLN A 160 -1.49 10.39 17.32
C GLN A 160 -0.53 10.90 16.24
N ARG A 161 0.74 10.46 16.25
CA ARG A 161 1.70 10.77 15.18
C ARG A 161 1.23 10.21 13.82
N GLN A 162 0.69 9.00 13.83
CA GLN A 162 0.13 8.43 12.58
C GLN A 162 -1.03 9.27 12.05
N ARG A 163 -1.91 9.75 12.92
CA ARG A 163 -3.00 10.66 12.55
C ARG A 163 -2.47 11.99 11.98
N ILE A 164 -1.39 12.54 12.53
CA ILE A 164 -0.71 13.72 11.99
C ILE A 164 -0.15 13.42 10.58
N GLY A 165 0.47 12.25 10.37
CA GLY A 165 0.94 11.80 9.06
C GLY A 165 -0.18 11.67 8.03
N ILE A 166 -1.34 11.17 8.45
CA ILE A 166 -2.55 11.10 7.62
C ILE A 166 -3.06 12.52 7.30
N ALA A 167 -3.15 13.43 8.29
CA ALA A 167 -3.56 14.82 8.07
C ALA A 167 -2.65 15.53 7.07
N ARG A 168 -1.33 15.33 7.16
CA ARG A 168 -0.36 15.85 6.20
C ARG A 168 -0.60 15.33 4.78
N ALA A 169 -0.86 14.03 4.63
CA ALA A 169 -1.14 13.44 3.33
C ALA A 169 -2.44 13.99 2.72
N LEU A 170 -3.45 14.23 3.54
CA LEU A 170 -4.74 14.79 3.11
C LEU A 170 -4.69 16.28 2.76
N ALA A 171 -3.65 17.01 3.19
CA ALA A 171 -3.59 18.46 3.05
C ALA A 171 -3.74 18.91 1.60
N VAL A 172 -3.18 18.21 0.64
CA VAL A 172 -3.24 18.53 -0.80
C VAL A 172 -4.44 17.90 -1.53
N GLU A 173 -5.38 17.28 -0.80
CA GLU A 173 -6.56 16.61 -1.35
C GLU A 173 -6.21 15.61 -2.46
N PRO A 174 -5.40 14.58 -2.12
CA PRO A 174 -4.89 13.65 -3.10
C PRO A 174 -6.00 12.74 -3.65
N SER A 175 -5.87 12.31 -4.90
CA SER A 175 -6.75 11.27 -5.48
C SER A 175 -6.35 9.86 -5.07
N LEU A 176 -5.06 9.64 -4.72
CA LEU A 176 -4.51 8.34 -4.27
C LEU A 176 -3.64 8.52 -3.04
N ILE A 177 -3.85 7.69 -2.03
CA ILE A 177 -2.93 7.55 -0.88
C ILE A 177 -2.34 6.15 -0.90
N ILE A 178 -1.01 6.07 -0.89
CA ILE A 178 -0.28 4.82 -0.67
C ILE A 178 0.01 4.70 0.82
N ALA A 179 -0.65 3.76 1.48
CA ALA A 179 -0.51 3.51 2.91
C ALA A 179 0.42 2.30 3.12
N ASP A 180 1.70 2.58 3.38
CA ASP A 180 2.73 1.56 3.55
C ASP A 180 2.78 1.11 5.02
N GLU A 181 2.13 -0.01 5.33
CA GLU A 181 1.99 -0.58 6.68
C GLU A 181 1.60 0.46 7.76
N PRO A 182 0.55 1.25 7.54
CA PRO A 182 0.28 2.48 8.30
C PRO A 182 -0.02 2.24 9.79
N VAL A 183 -0.19 1.00 10.20
CA VAL A 183 -0.58 0.65 11.58
C VAL A 183 0.32 -0.41 12.23
N SER A 184 1.32 -0.94 11.52
CA SER A 184 2.15 -2.06 12.00
C SER A 184 2.92 -1.77 13.29
N ALA A 185 3.26 -0.51 13.56
CA ALA A 185 3.99 -0.08 14.75
C ALA A 185 3.07 0.34 15.93
N LEU A 186 1.75 0.10 15.83
CA LEU A 186 0.76 0.55 16.81
C LEU A 186 0.14 -0.62 17.58
N ASP A 187 -0.37 -0.35 18.78
CA ASP A 187 -1.14 -1.30 19.56
C ASP A 187 -2.47 -1.65 18.85
N VAL A 188 -2.95 -2.89 19.01
CA VAL A 188 -4.12 -3.43 18.29
C VAL A 188 -5.37 -2.53 18.39
N SER A 189 -5.64 -1.95 19.58
CA SER A 189 -6.78 -1.05 19.78
C SER A 189 -6.65 0.26 19.01
N ILE A 190 -5.43 0.76 18.86
CA ILE A 190 -5.12 1.99 18.12
C ILE A 190 -5.12 1.71 16.61
N GLN A 191 -4.64 0.52 16.19
CA GLN A 191 -4.71 0.09 14.79
C GLN A 191 -6.14 0.18 14.25
N ALA A 192 -7.11 -0.41 14.97
CA ALA A 192 -8.52 -0.37 14.57
C ALA A 192 -9.06 1.07 14.42
N GLN A 193 -8.68 1.96 15.33
CA GLN A 193 -9.09 3.37 15.26
C GLN A 193 -8.53 4.08 14.03
N VAL A 194 -7.25 3.84 13.70
CA VAL A 194 -6.59 4.47 12.53
C VAL A 194 -7.16 3.91 11.23
N VAL A 195 -7.42 2.60 11.16
CA VAL A 195 -8.03 1.97 9.96
C VAL A 195 -9.46 2.47 9.75
N ASN A 196 -10.27 2.60 10.83
CA ASN A 196 -11.61 3.19 10.74
C ASN A 196 -11.54 4.64 10.25
N LEU A 197 -10.64 5.45 10.81
CA LEU A 197 -10.42 6.83 10.36
C LEU A 197 -10.09 6.88 8.85
N MET A 198 -9.21 6.01 8.36
CA MET A 198 -8.86 5.96 6.93
C MET A 198 -10.06 5.57 6.06
N LYS A 199 -10.90 4.64 6.54
CA LYS A 199 -12.13 4.23 5.85
C LYS A 199 -13.17 5.34 5.80
N ASP A 200 -13.37 6.05 6.91
CA ASP A 200 -14.29 7.19 6.98
C ASP A 200 -13.85 8.31 6.02
N ILE A 201 -12.55 8.62 5.99
CA ILE A 201 -11.95 9.60 5.06
C ILE A 201 -12.17 9.16 3.61
N GLN A 202 -11.94 7.87 3.28
CA GLN A 202 -12.16 7.33 1.93
C GLN A 202 -13.61 7.51 1.49
N GLN A 203 -14.57 7.19 2.35
CA GLN A 203 -16.00 7.34 2.07
C GLN A 203 -16.41 8.81 1.89
N GLU A 204 -15.84 9.71 2.70
CA GLU A 204 -16.15 11.14 2.66
C GLU A 204 -15.54 11.84 1.43
N THR A 205 -14.29 11.50 1.08
CA THR A 205 -13.52 12.23 0.06
C THR A 205 -13.49 11.54 -1.31
N GLY A 206 -13.79 10.26 -1.37
CA GLY A 206 -13.58 9.44 -2.56
C GLY A 206 -12.10 9.21 -2.91
N THR A 207 -11.18 9.49 -1.99
CA THR A 207 -9.74 9.21 -2.18
C THR A 207 -9.50 7.70 -2.28
N ALA A 208 -8.82 7.25 -3.33
CA ALA A 208 -8.44 5.85 -3.47
C ALA A 208 -7.24 5.51 -2.57
N TYR A 209 -7.13 4.25 -2.17
CA TYR A 209 -6.00 3.76 -1.38
C TYR A 209 -5.31 2.57 -2.05
N LEU A 210 -3.98 2.60 -2.05
CA LEU A 210 -3.15 1.40 -2.16
C LEU A 210 -2.71 1.04 -0.74
N PHE A 211 -3.41 0.09 -0.11
CA PHE A 211 -3.23 -0.26 1.29
C PHE A 211 -2.30 -1.46 1.43
N ILE A 212 -1.07 -1.23 1.86
CA ILE A 212 -0.05 -2.26 2.04
C ILE A 212 -0.04 -2.71 3.50
N ALA A 213 -0.23 -4.00 3.75
CA ALA A 213 -0.13 -4.56 5.09
C ALA A 213 0.32 -6.04 5.05
N HIS A 214 0.80 -6.53 6.20
CA HIS A 214 1.05 -7.93 6.41
C HIS A 214 -0.09 -8.64 7.17
N ASP A 215 -0.96 -7.87 7.85
CA ASP A 215 -2.14 -8.38 8.55
C ASP A 215 -3.34 -8.49 7.60
N LEU A 216 -3.65 -9.72 7.24
CA LEU A 216 -4.78 -10.06 6.37
C LEU A 216 -6.13 -9.68 6.94
N SER A 217 -6.31 -9.70 8.27
CA SER A 217 -7.57 -9.36 8.91
C SER A 217 -7.90 -7.89 8.71
N MET A 218 -6.88 -7.02 8.79
CA MET A 218 -7.03 -5.60 8.52
C MET A 218 -7.32 -5.32 7.04
N VAL A 219 -6.60 -6.00 6.15
CA VAL A 219 -6.83 -5.85 4.70
C VAL A 219 -8.23 -6.32 4.33
N LYS A 220 -8.70 -7.45 4.90
CA LYS A 220 -10.08 -7.93 4.74
C LYS A 220 -11.12 -6.87 5.13
N TYR A 221 -10.83 -6.11 6.19
CA TYR A 221 -11.77 -5.13 6.73
C TYR A 221 -11.87 -3.86 5.89
N ILE A 222 -10.73 -3.38 5.33
CA ILE A 222 -10.70 -2.08 4.65
C ILE A 222 -10.77 -2.18 3.13
N SER A 223 -10.30 -3.28 2.52
CA SER A 223 -10.08 -3.36 1.07
C SER A 223 -11.30 -3.87 0.31
N ASP A 224 -11.51 -3.30 -0.87
CA ASP A 224 -12.50 -3.76 -1.85
C ASP A 224 -11.93 -4.93 -2.66
N ARG A 225 -10.67 -4.79 -3.11
CA ARG A 225 -9.92 -5.81 -3.84
C ARG A 225 -8.54 -6.00 -3.22
N ILE A 226 -7.97 -7.18 -3.42
CA ILE A 226 -6.69 -7.59 -2.83
C ILE A 226 -5.78 -8.15 -3.91
N GLY A 227 -4.48 -7.83 -3.79
CA GLY A 227 -3.40 -8.47 -4.50
C GLY A 227 -2.44 -9.16 -3.53
N VAL A 228 -2.13 -10.42 -3.80
CA VAL A 228 -1.21 -11.24 -3.00
C VAL A 228 0.16 -11.22 -3.63
N LEU A 229 1.14 -10.63 -2.93
CA LEU A 229 2.51 -10.47 -3.38
C LEU A 229 3.45 -11.46 -2.68
N HIS A 230 4.28 -12.17 -3.46
CA HIS A 230 5.32 -13.05 -2.92
C HIS A 230 6.59 -12.98 -3.77
N LEU A 231 7.74 -12.81 -3.13
CA LEU A 231 9.06 -12.72 -3.80
C LEU A 231 9.09 -11.79 -5.02
N GLY A 232 8.44 -10.63 -4.89
CA GLY A 232 8.38 -9.62 -5.96
C GLY A 232 7.32 -9.87 -7.03
N HIS A 233 6.59 -10.97 -6.99
CA HIS A 233 5.56 -11.31 -7.97
C HIS A 233 4.14 -11.18 -7.39
N LEU A 234 3.23 -10.62 -8.16
CA LEU A 234 1.80 -10.58 -7.84
C LEU A 234 1.19 -11.91 -8.31
N LEU A 235 0.82 -12.75 -7.35
CA LEU A 235 0.41 -14.13 -7.60
C LEU A 235 -1.09 -14.29 -7.80
N GLU A 236 -1.88 -13.51 -7.07
CA GLU A 236 -3.33 -13.63 -7.10
C GLU A 236 -3.97 -12.27 -6.84
N THR A 237 -5.05 -11.94 -7.56
CA THR A 237 -5.83 -10.71 -7.37
C THR A 237 -7.31 -11.00 -7.52
N GLY A 238 -8.14 -10.32 -6.72
CA GLY A 238 -9.59 -10.47 -6.78
C GLY A 238 -10.28 -9.51 -5.81
N THR A 239 -11.61 -9.57 -5.73
CA THR A 239 -12.32 -8.93 -4.61
C THR A 239 -11.88 -9.57 -3.30
N THR A 240 -12.07 -8.84 -2.20
CA THR A 240 -11.77 -9.37 -0.86
C THR A 240 -12.50 -10.70 -0.62
N GLU A 241 -13.75 -10.83 -1.05
CA GLU A 241 -14.54 -12.06 -0.93
C GLU A 241 -13.95 -13.20 -1.77
N GLU A 242 -13.61 -12.95 -3.06
CA GLU A 242 -13.00 -13.96 -3.95
C GLU A 242 -11.71 -14.53 -3.36
N ILE A 243 -10.82 -13.67 -2.85
CA ILE A 243 -9.52 -14.10 -2.30
C ILE A 243 -9.69 -14.87 -0.98
N PHE A 244 -10.60 -14.44 -0.09
CA PHE A 244 -10.78 -15.07 1.21
C PHE A 244 -11.59 -16.36 1.18
N GLU A 245 -12.56 -16.46 0.28
CA GLU A 245 -13.45 -17.64 0.20
C GLU A 245 -12.98 -18.68 -0.81
N HIS A 246 -12.31 -18.24 -1.88
CA HIS A 246 -11.90 -19.09 -3.00
C HIS A 246 -10.43 -18.88 -3.41
N PRO A 247 -9.45 -18.95 -2.48
CA PRO A 247 -8.04 -18.80 -2.83
C PRO A 247 -7.59 -19.92 -3.75
N ILE A 248 -6.90 -19.59 -4.84
CA ILE A 248 -6.45 -20.54 -5.85
C ILE A 248 -4.98 -20.90 -5.67
N HIS A 249 -4.10 -19.89 -5.54
CA HIS A 249 -2.67 -20.12 -5.44
C HIS A 249 -2.31 -20.79 -4.09
N PRO A 250 -1.46 -21.84 -4.07
CA PRO A 250 -1.06 -22.52 -2.82
C PRO A 250 -0.48 -21.57 -1.76
N TYR A 251 0.29 -20.55 -2.16
CA TYR A 251 0.77 -19.54 -1.24
C TYR A 251 -0.36 -18.73 -0.60
N THR A 252 -1.37 -18.32 -1.38
CA THR A 252 -2.54 -17.60 -0.85
C THR A 252 -3.29 -18.45 0.18
N ARG A 253 -3.48 -19.74 -0.10
CA ARG A 253 -4.11 -20.69 0.84
C ARG A 253 -3.31 -20.81 2.13
N SER A 254 -1.99 -20.97 2.03
CA SER A 254 -1.09 -21.02 3.18
C SER A 254 -1.20 -19.73 4.01
N LEU A 255 -1.13 -18.56 3.36
CA LEU A 255 -1.20 -17.27 4.01
C LEU A 255 -2.54 -17.07 4.76
N LEU A 256 -3.66 -17.42 4.14
CA LEU A 256 -4.99 -17.35 4.75
C LEU A 256 -5.17 -18.38 5.86
N SER A 257 -4.59 -19.58 5.71
CA SER A 257 -4.64 -20.62 6.74
C SER A 257 -3.91 -20.21 8.02
N ALA A 258 -3.02 -19.23 7.98
CA ALA A 258 -2.31 -18.71 9.14
C ALA A 258 -3.13 -17.71 9.98
N ILE A 259 -4.27 -17.20 9.47
CA ILE A 259 -5.13 -16.25 10.21
C ILE A 259 -5.75 -16.94 11.42
N PRO A 260 -5.55 -16.42 12.65
CA PRO A 260 -6.16 -17.00 13.86
C PRO A 260 -7.69 -16.96 13.81
N LEU A 261 -8.33 -18.06 14.19
CA LEU A 261 -9.79 -18.12 14.27
C LEU A 261 -10.27 -17.61 15.63
N PRO A 262 -11.36 -16.82 15.68
CA PRO A 262 -11.87 -16.25 16.95
C PRO A 262 -12.31 -17.32 17.96
N ASN A 263 -12.64 -18.54 17.50
CA ASN A 263 -13.05 -19.63 18.37
C ASN A 263 -11.85 -20.46 18.85
N PRO A 264 -11.49 -20.42 20.17
CA PRO A 264 -10.33 -21.13 20.70
C PRO A 264 -10.39 -22.65 20.55
N VAL A 265 -11.58 -23.24 20.47
CA VAL A 265 -11.76 -24.69 20.31
C VAL A 265 -11.44 -25.11 18.87
N VAL A 266 -11.85 -24.31 17.92
CA VAL A 266 -11.58 -24.54 16.49
C VAL A 266 -10.10 -24.25 16.21
N GLU A 267 -9.56 -23.17 16.77
CA GLU A 267 -8.16 -22.76 16.63
C GLU A 267 -7.19 -23.87 17.10
N LYS A 268 -7.48 -24.55 18.23
CA LYS A 268 -6.65 -25.66 18.73
C LYS A 268 -6.59 -26.87 17.79
N ARG A 269 -7.56 -27.02 16.88
CA ARG A 269 -7.64 -28.14 15.92
C ARG A 269 -7.17 -27.74 14.53
N ARG A 270 -6.94 -26.45 14.31
CA ARG A 270 -6.49 -25.94 13.03
C ARG A 270 -5.05 -26.39 12.75
N VAL A 271 -4.82 -26.87 11.56
CA VAL A 271 -3.49 -27.10 11.00
C VAL A 271 -3.27 -26.04 9.96
N ALA A 272 -2.33 -25.11 10.19
CA ALA A 272 -1.95 -24.13 9.19
C ALA A 272 -1.22 -24.86 8.04
N GLU A 273 -1.60 -24.52 6.82
CA GLU A 273 -0.87 -24.98 5.63
C GLU A 273 0.47 -24.24 5.57
N THR A 274 1.52 -24.95 5.24
CA THR A 274 2.84 -24.36 5.02
C THR A 274 3.15 -24.35 3.53
N TYR A 275 3.62 -23.22 3.02
CA TYR A 275 4.08 -23.10 1.65
C TYR A 275 5.59 -22.88 1.64
N ASP A 276 6.31 -23.77 0.97
CA ASP A 276 7.74 -23.64 0.72
C ASP A 276 7.96 -23.47 -0.79
N TYR A 277 8.32 -22.27 -1.21
CA TYR A 277 8.58 -21.95 -2.61
C TYR A 277 9.68 -22.84 -3.21
N ALA A 278 10.77 -23.08 -2.47
CA ALA A 278 11.89 -23.87 -2.97
C ALA A 278 11.52 -25.34 -3.20
N ALA A 279 10.61 -25.87 -2.39
CA ALA A 279 10.13 -27.25 -2.50
C ALA A 279 8.90 -27.39 -3.42
N SER A 280 8.22 -26.29 -3.76
CA SER A 280 6.95 -26.32 -4.51
C SER A 280 7.11 -26.75 -5.97
N GLY A 281 8.29 -26.53 -6.56
CA GLY A 281 8.53 -26.73 -7.99
C GLY A 281 7.87 -25.67 -8.89
N ILE A 282 7.25 -24.63 -8.31
CA ILE A 282 6.60 -23.54 -9.05
C ILE A 282 7.66 -22.50 -9.44
N ASP A 283 7.65 -22.09 -10.70
CA ASP A 283 8.49 -21.00 -11.20
C ASP A 283 7.63 -19.80 -11.60
N TYR A 284 7.63 -18.76 -10.79
CA TYR A 284 6.83 -17.54 -11.02
C TYR A 284 7.18 -16.81 -12.32
N SER A 285 8.36 -17.05 -12.89
CA SER A 285 8.78 -16.45 -14.15
C SER A 285 8.07 -17.05 -15.37
N LEU A 286 7.56 -18.29 -15.24
CA LEU A 286 6.86 -19.01 -16.31
C LEU A 286 5.35 -18.80 -16.31
N GLY A 287 4.80 -18.32 -15.18
CA GLY A 287 3.36 -18.14 -15.01
C GLY A 287 2.83 -16.92 -15.78
N THR A 288 1.65 -17.09 -16.37
CA THR A 288 0.83 -16.02 -16.94
C THR A 288 -0.40 -15.75 -16.08
N SER A 289 -1.09 -14.63 -16.28
CA SER A 289 -2.31 -14.30 -15.54
C SER A 289 -3.50 -15.07 -16.14
N HIS A 290 -4.12 -15.93 -15.35
CA HIS A 290 -5.31 -16.70 -15.71
C HIS A 290 -6.54 -16.11 -15.02
N HIS A 291 -7.62 -15.88 -15.77
CA HIS A 291 -8.90 -15.48 -15.25
C HIS A 291 -9.62 -16.67 -14.61
N VAL A 292 -10.04 -16.53 -13.35
CA VAL A 292 -10.77 -17.57 -12.60
C VAL A 292 -12.27 -17.32 -12.71
N ALA A 293 -12.75 -16.21 -12.16
CA ALA A 293 -14.15 -15.77 -12.19
C ALA A 293 -14.20 -14.28 -11.81
N GLY A 294 -15.26 -13.56 -12.21
CA GLY A 294 -15.46 -12.16 -11.79
C GLY A 294 -14.24 -11.27 -12.05
N SER A 295 -13.63 -10.76 -10.96
CA SER A 295 -12.38 -10.00 -11.00
C SER A 295 -11.17 -10.81 -10.52
N HIS A 296 -11.32 -12.10 -10.32
CA HIS A 296 -10.33 -13.01 -9.77
C HIS A 296 -9.36 -13.52 -10.84
N TYR A 297 -8.08 -13.25 -10.62
CA TYR A 297 -6.98 -13.69 -11.49
C TYR A 297 -5.91 -14.36 -10.65
N VAL A 298 -5.27 -15.40 -11.20
CA VAL A 298 -4.14 -16.11 -10.59
C VAL A 298 -3.00 -16.20 -11.58
N LYS A 299 -1.76 -15.99 -11.13
CA LYS A 299 -0.54 -16.14 -11.93
C LYS A 299 -0.02 -17.56 -11.79
N CYS A 300 -0.06 -18.33 -12.87
CA CYS A 300 0.40 -19.71 -12.93
C CYS A 300 0.60 -20.17 -14.37
N THR A 301 1.12 -21.37 -14.57
CA THR A 301 1.14 -22.06 -15.86
C THR A 301 -0.22 -22.70 -16.16
N ASP A 302 -0.51 -23.04 -17.42
CA ASP A 302 -1.75 -23.74 -17.84
C ASP A 302 -1.93 -25.06 -17.07
N ALA A 303 -0.84 -25.77 -16.81
CA ALA A 303 -0.88 -27.05 -16.10
C ALA A 303 -1.24 -26.87 -14.61
N GLU A 304 -0.68 -25.86 -13.95
CA GLU A 304 -0.99 -25.50 -12.57
C GLU A 304 -2.43 -25.02 -12.44
N PHE A 305 -2.89 -24.17 -13.37
CA PHE A 305 -4.28 -23.71 -13.41
C PHE A 305 -5.27 -24.85 -13.49
N ALA A 306 -5.04 -25.82 -14.42
CA ALA A 306 -5.87 -27.00 -14.53
C ALA A 306 -5.85 -27.91 -13.30
N GLN A 307 -4.78 -27.88 -12.52
CA GLN A 307 -4.64 -28.63 -11.26
C GLN A 307 -5.34 -27.93 -10.08
N TRP A 308 -5.20 -26.59 -9.96
CA TRP A 308 -5.67 -25.85 -8.79
C TRP A 308 -7.15 -25.49 -8.84
N CYS A 309 -7.74 -25.38 -10.04
CA CYS A 309 -9.16 -25.05 -10.27
C CYS A 309 -10.05 -26.31 -10.48
N ARG A 310 -9.61 -27.49 -10.04
CA ARG A 310 -10.40 -28.73 -10.06
C ARG A 310 -11.35 -28.88 -8.91
#